data_4916ac535c48a7aa2d90c7d7e9ff4f44
#
_entry.id   4916ac535c48a7aa2d90c7d7e9ff4f44
#
_cell.length_a   1.000
_cell.length_b   1.000
_cell.length_c   1.000
_cell.angle_alpha   90.00
_cell.angle_beta   90.00
_cell.angle_gamma   90.00
#
_symmetry.space_group_name_H-M   'P 1'
#
loop_
_entity.id
_entity.type
_entity.pdbx_description
1 polymer ?
#
loop_
_entity_poly.entity_id
_entity_poly.type
_entity_poly.pdbx_seq_one_letter_code
_entity_poly.pdbx_strand_id
1 'polypeptide(L)'
;MIDIGITERGDAALTKEWYSWVYKNHQPAILITKDPKKLIKENRSLFFGEVKGNVILHATITGLGGTPIEPGVTNYKEQPNYLGDCLQNPDFHRERLVIRQDPLIPFFIQDPEYQGAVTEIAKFASNNGLRYRISFLDYYNHVKDRFAIIKEQYPRWAVCINNQNKYQTDLHIKLSLRESFLQSLIDLGIPESIIEICGEPGMKCTGCISQRDLDIFGISVTETLPKNMQRPACACLGIKYELLNNKHPCAHNCAYCYWK
;
A
#
# COMPACT_ATOMS: atom_id res chain seq x y z
N MET A 1 -13.59 23.66 2.90
CA MET A 1 -13.25 22.38 2.24
C MET A 1 -12.53 21.51 3.28
N ILE A 2 -12.90 20.24 3.46
CA ILE A 2 -12.25 19.37 4.47
C ILE A 2 -11.10 18.67 3.78
N ASP A 3 -9.87 18.87 4.29
CA ASP A 3 -8.71 18.11 3.82
C ASP A 3 -8.69 16.72 4.46
N ILE A 4 -8.24 15.72 3.71
CA ILE A 4 -7.97 14.36 4.21
C ILE A 4 -6.48 14.19 4.42
N GLY A 5 -6.10 13.94 5.67
CA GLY A 5 -4.72 13.63 6.02
C GLY A 5 -4.27 12.29 5.43
N ILE A 6 -3.00 12.17 5.01
CA ILE A 6 -2.43 10.91 4.56
C ILE A 6 -0.99 10.77 5.01
N THR A 7 -0.56 9.55 5.30
CA THR A 7 0.82 9.23 5.71
C THR A 7 1.58 8.51 4.60
N GLU A 8 1.64 9.11 3.39
CA GLU A 8 2.25 8.47 2.23
C GLU A 8 3.79 8.54 2.25
N ARG A 9 4.35 9.61 2.86
CA ARG A 9 5.80 9.86 2.87
C ARG A 9 6.55 9.18 4.01
N GLY A 10 5.92 8.22 4.70
CA GLY A 10 6.52 7.50 5.80
C GLY A 10 5.66 6.31 6.22
N ASP A 11 5.75 5.92 7.49
CA ASP A 11 4.97 4.84 8.06
C ASP A 11 4.28 5.28 9.35
N ALA A 12 2.95 5.17 9.37
CA ALA A 12 2.13 5.65 10.48
C ALA A 12 2.43 4.95 11.82
N ALA A 13 2.92 3.70 11.80
CA ALA A 13 3.27 2.96 13.01
C ALA A 13 4.63 3.38 13.60
N LEU A 14 5.45 4.10 12.82
CA LEU A 14 6.81 4.50 13.24
C LEU A 14 6.91 5.95 13.71
N THR A 15 5.83 6.74 13.59
CA THR A 15 5.80 8.15 13.96
C THR A 15 4.48 8.53 14.59
N LYS A 16 4.48 9.66 15.30
CA LYS A 16 3.29 10.27 15.92
C LYS A 16 2.90 11.61 15.31
N GLU A 17 3.52 12.02 14.21
CA GLU A 17 3.27 13.32 13.57
C GLU A 17 1.78 13.51 13.20
N TRP A 18 1.09 12.44 12.80
CA TRP A 18 -0.33 12.43 12.47
C TRP A 18 -1.29 12.51 13.68
N TYR A 19 -0.80 12.32 14.92
CA TYR A 19 -1.64 12.27 16.14
C TYR A 19 -2.45 13.55 16.34
N SER A 20 -1.83 14.72 16.16
CA SER A 20 -2.54 16.00 16.33
C SER A 20 -3.70 16.14 15.37
N TRP A 21 -3.52 15.69 14.13
CA TRP A 21 -4.56 15.71 13.09
C TRP A 21 -5.77 14.86 13.47
N VAL A 22 -5.54 13.63 13.91
CA VAL A 22 -6.60 12.66 14.20
C VAL A 22 -7.20 12.88 15.59
N TYR A 23 -6.37 12.99 16.63
CA TYR A 23 -6.88 12.99 18.01
C TYR A 23 -7.27 14.38 18.54
N LYS A 24 -6.59 15.45 18.12
CA LYS A 24 -6.91 16.79 18.60
C LYS A 24 -7.89 17.52 17.68
N ASN A 25 -7.67 17.39 16.37
CA ASN A 25 -8.46 18.12 15.40
C ASN A 25 -9.64 17.29 14.86
N HIS A 26 -9.71 16.00 15.20
CA HIS A 26 -10.74 15.06 14.74
C HIS A 26 -10.93 15.04 13.22
N GLN A 27 -9.85 15.30 12.47
CA GLN A 27 -9.87 15.35 11.02
C GLN A 27 -9.71 13.94 10.41
N PRO A 28 -10.31 13.68 9.24
CA PRO A 28 -10.20 12.40 8.57
C PRO A 28 -8.77 12.14 8.09
N ALA A 29 -8.31 10.89 8.21
CA ALA A 29 -6.99 10.50 7.81
C ALA A 29 -6.91 9.08 7.23
N ILE A 30 -6.04 8.91 6.24
CA ILE A 30 -5.62 7.60 5.72
C ILE A 30 -4.24 7.30 6.29
N LEU A 31 -4.18 6.31 7.18
CA LEU A 31 -2.93 5.87 7.80
C LEU A 31 -2.35 4.68 7.03
N ILE A 32 -1.19 4.89 6.44
CA ILE A 32 -0.46 3.88 5.66
C ILE A 32 0.64 3.30 6.52
N THR A 33 0.72 1.98 6.64
CA THR A 33 1.75 1.31 7.44
C THR A 33 2.12 -0.06 6.89
N LYS A 34 3.37 -0.46 7.12
CA LYS A 34 3.88 -1.84 6.96
C LYS A 34 3.85 -2.63 8.27
N ASP A 35 3.46 -2.00 9.38
CA ASP A 35 3.25 -2.65 10.67
C ASP A 35 1.83 -2.37 11.20
N PRO A 36 0.78 -2.95 10.58
CA PRO A 36 -0.59 -2.75 11.01
C PRO A 36 -0.83 -3.27 12.43
N LYS A 37 -0.11 -4.32 12.86
CA LYS A 37 -0.21 -4.89 14.21
C LYS A 37 0.19 -3.86 15.27
N LYS A 38 1.32 -3.20 15.10
CA LYS A 38 1.76 -2.14 16.02
C LYS A 38 0.81 -0.96 16.01
N LEU A 39 0.45 -0.46 14.82
CA LEU A 39 -0.44 0.69 14.71
C LEU A 39 -1.80 0.44 15.38
N ILE A 40 -2.43 -0.71 15.13
CA ILE A 40 -3.72 -1.07 15.72
C ILE A 40 -3.61 -1.26 17.23
N LYS A 41 -2.57 -1.96 17.72
CA LYS A 41 -2.40 -2.17 19.17
C LYS A 41 -2.20 -0.88 19.95
N GLU A 42 -1.40 0.04 19.44
CA GLU A 42 -1.11 1.32 20.09
C GLU A 42 -2.28 2.32 20.00
N ASN A 43 -3.20 2.13 19.04
CA ASN A 43 -4.28 3.07 18.73
C ASN A 43 -5.64 2.36 18.60
N ARG A 44 -5.92 1.40 19.48
CA ARG A 44 -7.07 0.51 19.39
C ARG A 44 -8.40 1.26 19.21
N SER A 45 -8.60 2.39 19.89
CA SER A 45 -9.82 3.19 19.80
C SER A 45 -10.14 3.76 18.43
N LEU A 46 -9.14 3.84 17.51
CA LEU A 46 -9.37 4.29 16.13
C LEU A 46 -9.96 3.18 15.24
N PHE A 47 -9.82 1.93 15.64
CA PHE A 47 -10.11 0.77 14.78
C PHE A 47 -11.24 -0.09 15.32
N PHE A 48 -11.61 0.08 16.60
CA PHE A 48 -12.64 -0.71 17.29
C PHE A 48 -13.59 0.21 18.08
N GLY A 49 -14.82 -0.24 18.25
CA GLY A 49 -15.81 0.38 19.13
C GLY A 49 -17.04 0.92 18.38
N GLU A 50 -17.99 1.46 19.16
CA GLU A 50 -19.26 1.98 18.63
C GLU A 50 -19.07 3.26 17.79
N VAL A 51 -18.09 4.08 18.17
CA VAL A 51 -17.79 5.33 17.46
C VAL A 51 -16.74 5.06 16.40
N LYS A 52 -17.15 5.12 15.15
CA LYS A 52 -16.23 5.00 14.01
C LYS A 52 -15.24 6.17 14.03
N GLY A 53 -13.99 5.86 14.30
CA GLY A 53 -12.90 6.85 14.19
C GLY A 53 -12.80 7.43 12.77
N ASN A 54 -12.25 8.64 12.61
CA ASN A 54 -12.04 9.26 11.30
C ASN A 54 -10.77 8.77 10.62
N VAL A 55 -10.55 7.43 10.61
CA VAL A 55 -9.33 6.83 10.06
C VAL A 55 -9.68 5.67 9.13
N ILE A 56 -9.01 5.64 7.96
CA ILE A 56 -8.92 4.46 7.09
C ILE A 56 -7.49 3.92 7.19
N LEU A 57 -7.35 2.61 7.42
CA LEU A 57 -6.07 1.92 7.50
C LEU A 57 -5.70 1.32 6.14
N HIS A 58 -4.55 1.73 5.59
CA HIS A 58 -3.91 1.02 4.50
C HIS A 58 -2.80 0.13 5.07
N ALA A 59 -3.08 -1.16 5.22
CA ALA A 59 -2.11 -2.16 5.63
C ALA A 59 -1.27 -2.59 4.41
N THR A 60 -0.02 -2.12 4.33
CA THR A 60 0.88 -2.44 3.23
C THR A 60 1.58 -3.78 3.50
N ILE A 61 1.24 -4.79 2.71
CA ILE A 61 1.76 -6.16 2.81
C ILE A 61 2.24 -6.57 1.41
N THR A 62 3.54 -6.48 1.17
CA THR A 62 4.12 -6.70 -0.17
C THR A 62 4.47 -8.17 -0.47
N GLY A 63 4.58 -8.99 0.58
CA GLY A 63 5.12 -10.35 0.47
C GLY A 63 6.64 -10.43 0.68
N LEU A 64 7.33 -9.29 0.88
CA LEU A 64 8.79 -9.21 0.98
C LEU A 64 9.30 -8.95 2.41
N GLY A 65 8.41 -8.81 3.39
CA GLY A 65 8.78 -8.56 4.78
C GLY A 65 9.71 -9.63 5.34
N GLY A 66 10.77 -9.20 6.05
CA GLY A 66 11.82 -10.07 6.59
C GLY A 66 12.86 -10.54 5.57
N THR A 67 12.77 -10.08 4.32
CA THR A 67 13.79 -10.32 3.29
C THR A 67 14.77 -9.15 3.20
N PRO A 68 15.92 -9.31 2.49
CA PRO A 68 16.82 -8.19 2.21
C PRO A 68 16.19 -7.00 1.48
N ILE A 69 15.04 -7.21 0.85
CA ILE A 69 14.28 -6.15 0.18
C ILE A 69 13.50 -5.30 1.18
N GLU A 70 13.01 -5.91 2.27
CA GLU A 70 12.26 -5.26 3.36
C GLU A 70 12.77 -5.74 4.74
N PRO A 71 14.03 -5.44 5.10
CA PRO A 71 14.67 -6.06 6.26
C PRO A 71 14.05 -5.63 7.61
N GLY A 72 13.44 -4.45 7.67
CA GLY A 72 12.79 -3.93 8.87
C GLY A 72 11.29 -4.16 8.95
N VAL A 73 10.72 -4.97 8.04
CA VAL A 73 9.29 -5.32 8.04
C VAL A 73 9.12 -6.76 8.50
N THR A 74 8.11 -7.03 9.32
CA THR A 74 7.79 -8.39 9.76
C THR A 74 7.41 -9.28 8.59
N ASN A 75 7.63 -10.60 8.74
CA ASN A 75 7.25 -11.58 7.72
C ASN A 75 5.78 -11.40 7.33
N TYR A 76 5.50 -11.43 6.02
CA TYR A 76 4.17 -11.16 5.50
C TYR A 76 3.08 -12.08 6.06
N LYS A 77 3.39 -13.31 6.46
CA LYS A 77 2.41 -14.26 7.02
C LYS A 77 1.83 -13.83 8.36
N GLU A 78 2.60 -13.09 9.15
CA GLU A 78 2.14 -12.63 10.47
C GLU A 78 1.06 -11.55 10.37
N GLN A 79 1.11 -10.72 9.33
CA GLN A 79 0.21 -9.58 9.17
C GLN A 79 -1.22 -10.00 8.80
N PRO A 80 -1.46 -10.86 7.77
CA PRO A 80 -2.79 -11.39 7.49
C PRO A 80 -3.39 -12.18 8.66
N ASN A 81 -2.58 -12.95 9.39
CA ASN A 81 -3.05 -13.67 10.57
C ASN A 81 -3.58 -12.71 11.64
N TYR A 82 -2.80 -11.68 11.99
CA TYR A 82 -3.23 -10.67 12.95
C TYR A 82 -4.46 -9.88 12.49
N LEU A 83 -4.50 -9.48 11.22
CA LEU A 83 -5.66 -8.77 10.65
C LEU A 83 -6.90 -9.69 10.59
N GLY A 84 -6.70 -10.99 10.32
CA GLY A 84 -7.75 -11.98 10.36
C GLY A 84 -8.41 -12.08 11.75
N ASP A 85 -7.59 -12.09 12.81
CA ASP A 85 -8.09 -12.07 14.19
C ASP A 85 -8.86 -10.76 14.47
N CYS A 86 -8.37 -9.62 13.98
CA CYS A 86 -9.10 -8.35 14.10
C CYS A 86 -10.46 -8.40 13.38
N LEU A 87 -10.53 -8.99 12.19
CA LEU A 87 -11.76 -9.08 11.38
C LEU A 87 -12.82 -10.00 11.96
N GLN A 88 -12.46 -10.92 12.86
CA GLN A 88 -13.41 -11.75 13.61
C GLN A 88 -14.06 -10.98 14.75
N ASN A 89 -13.49 -9.86 15.19
CA ASN A 89 -14.09 -9.02 16.21
C ASN A 89 -15.18 -8.14 15.58
N PRO A 90 -16.45 -8.20 16.05
CA PRO A 90 -17.54 -7.41 15.50
C PRO A 90 -17.36 -5.90 15.65
N ASP A 91 -16.56 -5.47 16.62
CA ASP A 91 -16.28 -4.05 16.85
C ASP A 91 -15.22 -3.48 15.90
N PHE A 92 -14.56 -4.33 15.10
CA PHE A 92 -13.54 -3.87 14.15
C PHE A 92 -14.17 -3.26 12.90
N HIS A 93 -13.73 -2.07 12.53
CA HIS A 93 -14.25 -1.33 11.38
C HIS A 93 -13.71 -1.88 10.06
N ARG A 94 -14.21 -3.03 9.62
CA ARG A 94 -13.79 -3.76 8.41
C ARG A 94 -13.77 -2.88 7.15
N GLU A 95 -14.78 -2.05 6.96
CA GLU A 95 -14.93 -1.17 5.79
C GLU A 95 -13.81 -0.13 5.67
N ARG A 96 -13.08 0.10 6.77
CA ARG A 96 -11.96 1.04 6.87
C ARG A 96 -10.59 0.39 6.73
N LEU A 97 -10.56 -0.90 6.41
CA LEU A 97 -9.31 -1.63 6.13
C LEU A 97 -9.12 -1.80 4.62
N VAL A 98 -7.96 -1.37 4.14
CA VAL A 98 -7.48 -1.58 2.76
C VAL A 98 -6.21 -2.41 2.82
N ILE A 99 -6.17 -3.54 2.15
CA ILE A 99 -4.93 -4.29 1.94
C ILE A 99 -4.20 -3.67 0.75
N ARG A 100 -2.94 -3.30 0.96
CA ARG A 100 -2.13 -2.62 -0.05
C ARG A 100 -0.89 -3.44 -0.41
N GLN A 101 -0.76 -3.83 -1.67
CA GLN A 101 0.50 -4.36 -2.22
C GLN A 101 1.17 -3.28 -3.06
N ASP A 102 2.03 -2.53 -2.41
CA ASP A 102 2.73 -1.40 -3.01
C ASP A 102 4.17 -1.31 -2.45
N PRO A 103 5.15 -1.58 -3.32
CA PRO A 103 4.98 -1.96 -4.72
C PRO A 103 4.88 -3.47 -4.94
N LEU A 104 4.22 -3.85 -6.03
CA LEU A 104 4.44 -5.14 -6.69
C LEU A 104 5.71 -5.05 -7.53
N ILE A 105 6.51 -6.11 -7.52
CA ILE A 105 7.78 -6.17 -8.26
C ILE A 105 7.73 -7.32 -9.27
N PRO A 106 7.22 -7.08 -10.51
CA PRO A 106 6.93 -8.14 -11.46
C PRO A 106 8.11 -9.00 -11.86
N PHE A 107 9.34 -8.48 -11.86
CA PHE A 107 10.50 -9.32 -12.15
C PHE A 107 10.86 -10.27 -11.00
N PHE A 108 10.27 -10.12 -9.80
CA PHE A 108 10.36 -11.09 -8.72
C PHE A 108 9.30 -12.19 -8.79
N ILE A 109 8.29 -12.06 -9.66
CA ILE A 109 7.26 -13.09 -9.82
C ILE A 109 7.82 -14.43 -10.30
N GLN A 110 9.04 -14.46 -10.82
CA GLN A 110 9.78 -15.69 -11.17
C GLN A 110 10.25 -16.46 -9.93
N ASP A 111 10.29 -15.81 -8.76
CA ASP A 111 10.53 -16.47 -7.50
C ASP A 111 9.23 -17.10 -6.98
N PRO A 112 9.13 -18.44 -6.85
CA PRO A 112 7.87 -19.08 -6.49
C PRO A 112 7.35 -18.69 -5.11
N GLU A 113 8.25 -18.37 -4.18
CA GLU A 113 7.86 -17.96 -2.83
C GLU A 113 7.24 -16.56 -2.84
N TYR A 114 7.81 -15.62 -3.62
CA TYR A 114 7.21 -14.29 -3.79
C TYR A 114 5.87 -14.38 -4.54
N GLN A 115 5.80 -15.19 -5.60
CA GLN A 115 4.54 -15.42 -6.33
C GLN A 115 3.46 -15.99 -5.39
N GLY A 116 3.83 -16.96 -4.57
CA GLY A 116 2.93 -17.52 -3.55
C GLY A 116 2.45 -16.46 -2.56
N ALA A 117 3.37 -15.65 -2.04
CA ALA A 117 3.04 -14.56 -1.12
C ALA A 117 2.07 -13.54 -1.73
N VAL A 118 2.30 -13.11 -2.97
CA VAL A 118 1.40 -12.19 -3.69
C VAL A 118 0.01 -12.77 -3.81
N THR A 119 -0.09 -14.04 -4.19
CA THR A 119 -1.37 -14.75 -4.33
C THR A 119 -2.10 -14.90 -2.99
N GLU A 120 -1.39 -15.28 -1.93
CA GLU A 120 -1.97 -15.43 -0.58
C GLU A 120 -2.54 -14.11 -0.06
N ILE A 121 -1.83 -13.00 -0.25
CA ILE A 121 -2.28 -11.68 0.18
C ILE A 121 -3.53 -11.22 -0.61
N ALA A 122 -3.55 -11.43 -1.93
CA ALA A 122 -4.70 -11.11 -2.76
C ALA A 122 -5.92 -11.94 -2.36
N LYS A 123 -5.75 -13.25 -2.13
CA LYS A 123 -6.80 -14.15 -1.62
C LYS A 123 -7.28 -13.74 -0.22
N PHE A 124 -6.37 -13.33 0.67
CA PHE A 124 -6.76 -12.82 1.98
C PHE A 124 -7.69 -11.62 1.86
N ALA A 125 -7.36 -10.65 1.01
CA ALA A 125 -8.22 -9.50 0.75
C ALA A 125 -9.59 -9.93 0.19
N SER A 126 -9.59 -10.79 -0.82
CA SER A 126 -10.81 -11.29 -1.48
C SER A 126 -11.71 -12.07 -0.54
N ASN A 127 -11.17 -13.05 0.18
CA ASN A 127 -11.93 -13.91 1.09
C ASN A 127 -12.56 -13.14 2.26
N ASN A 128 -12.00 -11.99 2.61
CA ASN A 128 -12.52 -11.13 3.66
C ASN A 128 -13.34 -9.94 3.12
N GLY A 129 -13.58 -9.85 1.79
CA GLY A 129 -14.33 -8.76 1.18
C GLY A 129 -13.68 -7.38 1.36
N LEU A 130 -12.35 -7.34 1.48
CA LEU A 130 -11.59 -6.11 1.70
C LEU A 130 -11.22 -5.45 0.38
N ARG A 131 -11.03 -4.14 0.40
CA ARG A 131 -10.42 -3.39 -0.70
C ARG A 131 -8.97 -3.85 -0.87
N TYR A 132 -8.58 -4.07 -2.11
CA TYR A 132 -7.24 -4.53 -2.45
C TYR A 132 -6.56 -3.52 -3.40
N ARG A 133 -5.61 -2.77 -2.86
CA ARG A 133 -4.92 -1.70 -3.60
C ARG A 133 -3.54 -2.14 -4.04
N ILE A 134 -3.25 -1.97 -5.33
CA ILE A 134 -1.98 -2.34 -5.93
C ILE A 134 -1.32 -1.16 -6.64
N SER A 135 0.00 -1.15 -6.65
CA SER A 135 0.83 -0.38 -7.58
C SER A 135 2.10 -1.16 -7.90
N PHE A 136 2.74 -0.83 -9.02
CA PHE A 136 3.96 -1.49 -9.44
C PHE A 136 5.18 -0.64 -9.11
N LEU A 137 6.34 -1.28 -9.04
CA LEU A 137 7.60 -0.62 -8.74
C LEU A 137 7.98 0.37 -9.84
N ASP A 138 8.18 1.63 -9.44
CA ASP A 138 8.90 2.60 -10.25
C ASP A 138 10.40 2.46 -9.98
N TYR A 139 11.17 2.10 -10.99
CA TYR A 139 12.56 1.69 -10.83
C TYR A 139 13.53 2.87 -11.04
N TYR A 140 13.53 3.80 -10.07
CA TYR A 140 14.42 4.95 -10.04
C TYR A 140 15.90 4.55 -9.92
N ASN A 141 16.84 5.42 -10.30
CA ASN A 141 18.27 5.13 -10.28
C ASN A 141 18.76 4.72 -8.88
N HIS A 142 18.37 5.44 -7.83
CA HIS A 142 18.74 5.09 -6.46
C HIS A 142 18.13 3.76 -5.95
N VAL A 143 17.04 3.30 -6.56
CA VAL A 143 16.50 1.94 -6.33
C VAL A 143 17.36 0.91 -7.03
N LYS A 144 17.81 1.20 -8.27
CA LYS A 144 18.73 0.33 -9.04
C LYS A 144 20.03 0.10 -8.28
N ASP A 145 20.60 1.16 -7.72
CA ASP A 145 21.87 1.08 -6.97
C ASP A 145 21.73 0.15 -5.74
N ARG A 146 20.61 0.27 -5.00
CA ARG A 146 20.35 -0.61 -3.85
C ARG A 146 20.10 -2.05 -4.27
N PHE A 147 19.39 -2.27 -5.36
CA PHE A 147 19.17 -3.62 -5.89
C PHE A 147 20.45 -4.24 -6.45
N ALA A 148 21.40 -3.45 -6.95
CA ALA A 148 22.73 -3.95 -7.35
C ALA A 148 23.48 -4.55 -6.15
N ILE A 149 23.43 -3.90 -4.99
CA ILE A 149 24.02 -4.41 -3.75
C ILE A 149 23.34 -5.73 -3.32
N ILE A 150 22.01 -5.78 -3.36
CA ILE A 150 21.25 -7.00 -3.02
C ILE A 150 21.60 -8.15 -3.97
N LYS A 151 21.73 -7.87 -5.25
CA LYS A 151 22.13 -8.85 -6.27
C LYS A 151 23.47 -9.48 -5.96
N GLU A 152 24.45 -8.71 -5.51
CA GLU A 152 25.78 -9.19 -5.17
C GLU A 152 25.78 -10.04 -3.90
N GLN A 153 24.98 -9.68 -2.91
CA GLN A 153 24.96 -10.32 -1.60
C GLN A 153 24.01 -11.51 -1.50
N TYR A 154 22.97 -11.57 -2.34
CA TYR A 154 21.89 -12.54 -2.23
C TYR A 154 21.59 -13.23 -3.58
N PRO A 155 22.22 -14.38 -3.88
CA PRO A 155 22.09 -15.09 -5.15
C PRO A 155 20.65 -15.39 -5.57
N ARG A 156 19.77 -15.66 -4.61
CA ARG A 156 18.33 -15.90 -4.88
C ARG A 156 17.71 -14.75 -5.67
N TRP A 157 18.01 -13.50 -5.30
CA TRP A 157 17.44 -12.31 -5.93
C TRP A 157 18.19 -11.90 -7.20
N ALA A 158 19.43 -12.38 -7.36
CA ALA A 158 20.26 -12.02 -8.51
C ALA A 158 19.62 -12.39 -9.86
N VAL A 159 18.98 -13.56 -9.97
CA VAL A 159 18.30 -14.02 -11.20
C VAL A 159 17.16 -13.07 -11.56
N CYS A 160 16.34 -12.71 -10.58
CA CYS A 160 15.20 -11.79 -10.76
C CYS A 160 15.67 -10.39 -11.17
N ILE A 161 16.66 -9.83 -10.46
CA ILE A 161 17.20 -8.49 -10.71
C ILE A 161 17.89 -8.42 -12.07
N ASN A 162 18.61 -9.45 -12.50
CA ASN A 162 19.24 -9.52 -13.84
C ASN A 162 18.20 -9.45 -14.96
N ASN A 163 17.01 -9.93 -14.76
CA ASN A 163 15.94 -9.96 -15.75
C ASN A 163 15.10 -8.68 -15.78
N GLN A 164 15.32 -7.72 -14.89
CA GLN A 164 14.48 -6.50 -14.77
C GLN A 164 14.26 -5.77 -16.11
N ASN A 165 15.28 -5.65 -16.97
CA ASN A 165 15.18 -4.97 -18.26
C ASN A 165 14.14 -5.59 -19.20
N LYS A 166 13.80 -6.86 -19.02
CA LYS A 166 12.71 -7.52 -19.76
C LYS A 166 11.33 -6.99 -19.37
N TYR A 167 11.19 -6.47 -18.16
CA TYR A 167 9.93 -6.06 -17.56
C TYR A 167 9.68 -4.56 -17.60
N GLN A 168 10.71 -3.74 -17.84
CA GLN A 168 10.61 -2.29 -17.79
C GLN A 168 10.79 -1.64 -19.17
N THR A 169 10.22 -0.46 -19.34
CA THR A 169 10.58 0.47 -20.42
C THR A 169 11.26 1.62 -19.78
N ASP A 170 11.35 2.43 -19.12
CA ASP A 170 12.12 3.48 -18.45
C ASP A 170 12.03 3.30 -16.92
N LEU A 171 11.20 4.06 -16.25
CA LEU A 171 10.96 3.92 -14.81
C LEU A 171 9.88 2.88 -14.52
N HIS A 172 8.92 2.73 -15.44
CA HIS A 172 7.72 1.93 -15.19
C HIS A 172 7.86 0.51 -15.71
N ILE A 173 7.11 -0.40 -15.11
CA ILE A 173 6.85 -1.72 -15.66
C ILE A 173 6.05 -1.58 -16.95
N LYS A 174 6.36 -2.37 -17.97
CA LYS A 174 5.65 -2.39 -19.27
C LYS A 174 4.14 -2.54 -19.04
N LEU A 175 3.33 -1.74 -19.75
CA LEU A 175 1.87 -1.76 -19.60
C LEU A 175 1.29 -3.16 -19.79
N SER A 176 1.71 -3.86 -20.86
CA SER A 176 1.24 -5.23 -21.13
C SER A 176 1.48 -6.21 -19.97
N LEU A 177 2.57 -6.05 -19.22
CA LEU A 177 2.85 -6.89 -18.05
C LEU A 177 1.98 -6.53 -16.85
N ARG A 178 1.68 -5.24 -16.67
CA ARG A 178 0.75 -4.78 -15.64
C ARG A 178 -0.67 -5.28 -15.91
N GLU A 179 -1.11 -5.21 -17.17
CA GLU A 179 -2.41 -5.74 -17.63
C GLU A 179 -2.47 -7.26 -17.47
N SER A 180 -1.42 -7.98 -17.89
CA SER A 180 -1.35 -9.44 -17.72
C SER A 180 -1.35 -9.85 -16.25
N PHE A 181 -0.69 -9.08 -15.38
CA PHE A 181 -0.73 -9.33 -13.94
C PHE A 181 -2.13 -9.11 -13.37
N LEU A 182 -2.80 -8.03 -13.75
CA LEU A 182 -4.17 -7.77 -13.34
C LEU A 182 -5.10 -8.91 -13.79
N GLN A 183 -4.97 -9.36 -15.05
CA GLN A 183 -5.74 -10.48 -15.57
C GLN A 183 -5.47 -11.77 -14.77
N SER A 184 -4.21 -12.04 -14.40
CA SER A 184 -3.89 -13.21 -13.60
C SER A 184 -4.54 -13.20 -12.21
N LEU A 185 -4.72 -12.04 -11.59
CA LEU A 185 -5.47 -11.94 -10.34
C LEU A 185 -6.95 -12.26 -10.54
N ILE A 186 -7.55 -11.77 -11.63
CA ILE A 186 -8.94 -12.06 -11.98
C ILE A 186 -9.13 -13.55 -12.27
N ASP A 187 -8.21 -14.15 -13.01
CA ASP A 187 -8.22 -15.61 -13.33
C ASP A 187 -8.06 -16.47 -12.06
N LEU A 188 -7.40 -15.96 -11.02
CA LEU A 188 -7.33 -16.58 -9.70
C LEU A 188 -8.60 -16.41 -8.86
N GLY A 189 -9.64 -15.77 -9.41
CA GLY A 189 -10.93 -15.54 -8.75
C GLY A 189 -10.97 -14.30 -7.84
N ILE A 190 -10.00 -13.39 -7.95
CA ILE A 190 -10.06 -12.11 -7.23
C ILE A 190 -11.07 -11.20 -7.93
N PRO A 191 -12.15 -10.76 -7.28
CA PRO A 191 -13.14 -9.90 -7.92
C PRO A 191 -12.54 -8.55 -8.34
N GLU A 192 -12.75 -8.14 -9.58
CA GLU A 192 -12.27 -6.85 -10.09
C GLU A 192 -12.79 -5.67 -9.23
N SER A 193 -13.99 -5.80 -8.67
CA SER A 193 -14.65 -4.78 -7.85
C SER A 193 -13.90 -4.41 -6.57
N ILE A 194 -13.01 -5.27 -6.07
CA ILE A 194 -12.18 -4.97 -4.90
C ILE A 194 -10.80 -4.43 -5.28
N ILE A 195 -10.38 -4.59 -6.55
CA ILE A 195 -9.04 -4.20 -7.00
C ILE A 195 -9.01 -2.69 -7.27
N GLU A 196 -8.09 -2.01 -6.64
CA GLU A 196 -7.86 -0.57 -6.78
C GLU A 196 -6.42 -0.33 -7.24
N ILE A 197 -6.25 0.37 -8.37
CA ILE A 197 -4.93 0.62 -8.97
C ILE A 197 -4.49 2.04 -8.64
N CYS A 198 -3.26 2.22 -8.15
CA CYS A 198 -2.75 3.51 -7.74
C CYS A 198 -1.56 3.96 -8.60
N GLY A 199 -1.72 5.08 -9.32
CA GLY A 199 -0.62 5.80 -9.95
C GLY A 199 0.05 5.10 -11.14
N GLU A 200 -0.67 4.26 -11.89
CA GLU A 200 -0.15 3.45 -12.99
C GLU A 200 -0.49 4.06 -14.37
N PRO A 201 0.49 4.59 -15.11
CA PRO A 201 0.25 5.14 -16.45
C PRO A 201 -0.39 4.11 -17.39
N GLY A 202 -1.44 4.53 -18.11
CA GLY A 202 -2.17 3.68 -19.06
C GLY A 202 -3.22 2.77 -18.45
N MET A 203 -3.33 2.67 -17.11
CA MET A 203 -4.35 1.90 -16.41
C MET A 203 -5.44 2.80 -15.80
N LYS A 204 -6.61 2.25 -15.52
CA LYS A 204 -7.68 2.95 -14.80
C LYS A 204 -7.34 3.04 -13.31
N CYS A 205 -6.81 4.19 -12.88
CA CYS A 205 -6.38 4.40 -11.51
C CYS A 205 -7.51 4.89 -10.61
N THR A 206 -7.51 4.44 -9.34
CA THR A 206 -8.44 4.85 -8.29
C THR A 206 -7.89 6.00 -7.44
N GLY A 207 -6.57 6.05 -7.24
CA GLY A 207 -5.91 7.01 -6.35
C GLY A 207 -5.93 6.61 -4.87
N CYS A 208 -5.06 7.25 -4.06
CA CYS A 208 -4.97 6.97 -2.63
C CYS A 208 -6.11 7.62 -1.83
N ILE A 209 -6.68 8.69 -2.34
CA ILE A 209 -7.93 9.29 -1.87
C ILE A 209 -8.91 9.26 -3.04
N SER A 210 -9.99 8.54 -2.89
CA SER A 210 -11.01 8.28 -3.91
C SER A 210 -12.40 8.66 -3.41
N GLN A 211 -13.41 8.65 -4.28
CA GLN A 211 -14.79 8.85 -3.88
C GLN A 211 -15.23 7.85 -2.81
N ARG A 212 -14.81 6.59 -2.91
CA ARG A 212 -15.11 5.56 -1.90
C ARG A 212 -14.57 5.91 -0.51
N ASP A 213 -13.41 6.57 -0.43
CA ASP A 213 -12.85 7.03 0.85
C ASP A 213 -13.70 8.16 1.42
N LEU A 214 -14.20 9.08 0.59
CA LEU A 214 -15.13 10.13 1.01
C LEU A 214 -16.42 9.55 1.56
N ASP A 215 -16.99 8.57 0.86
CA ASP A 215 -18.24 7.89 1.27
C ASP A 215 -18.06 7.21 2.64
N ILE A 216 -16.92 6.55 2.87
CA ILE A 216 -16.58 5.90 4.14
C ILE A 216 -16.43 6.93 5.27
N PHE A 217 -15.88 8.10 4.98
CA PHE A 217 -15.78 9.19 5.96
C PHE A 217 -17.11 9.94 6.15
N GLY A 218 -18.12 9.70 5.32
CA GLY A 218 -19.39 10.46 5.32
C GLY A 218 -19.22 11.89 4.82
N ILE A 219 -18.23 12.13 3.96
CA ILE A 219 -17.95 13.45 3.40
C ILE A 219 -18.69 13.59 2.09
N SER A 220 -19.71 14.43 2.06
CA SER A 220 -20.42 14.84 0.85
C SER A 220 -19.71 16.00 0.18
N VAL A 221 -19.44 15.87 -1.11
CA VAL A 221 -18.84 16.94 -1.92
C VAL A 221 -19.86 17.40 -2.95
N THR A 222 -20.19 18.69 -2.92
CA THR A 222 -21.17 19.30 -3.83
C THR A 222 -20.56 19.72 -5.16
N GLU A 223 -19.24 19.78 -5.25
CA GLU A 223 -18.49 20.20 -6.44
C GLU A 223 -17.53 19.09 -6.90
N THR A 224 -17.23 19.07 -8.19
CA THR A 224 -16.21 18.17 -8.73
C THR A 224 -14.84 18.57 -8.18
N LEU A 225 -14.29 17.72 -7.32
CA LEU A 225 -12.95 17.95 -6.78
C LEU A 225 -11.89 17.84 -7.88
N PRO A 226 -10.92 18.77 -7.91
CA PRO A 226 -9.80 18.66 -8.82
C PRO A 226 -8.98 17.40 -8.48
N LYS A 227 -8.30 16.83 -9.46
CA LYS A 227 -7.33 15.77 -9.23
C LYS A 227 -6.06 16.36 -8.62
N ASN A 228 -5.53 15.70 -7.59
CA ASN A 228 -4.21 16.05 -7.07
C ASN A 228 -3.14 15.39 -7.94
N MET A 229 -2.65 16.10 -8.94
CA MET A 229 -1.68 15.64 -9.92
C MET A 229 -0.24 15.64 -9.36
N GLN A 230 0.04 14.87 -8.31
CA GLN A 230 1.42 14.71 -7.81
C GLN A 230 2.33 14.05 -8.86
N ARG A 231 1.77 13.21 -9.71
CA ARG A 231 2.41 12.61 -10.90
C ARG A 231 1.33 12.39 -11.98
N PRO A 232 1.73 12.26 -13.27
CA PRO A 232 0.77 12.24 -14.39
C PRO A 232 -0.35 11.18 -14.26
N ALA A 233 -0.06 10.03 -13.69
CA ALA A 233 -1.04 8.95 -13.48
C ALA A 233 -1.78 9.01 -12.14
N CYS A 234 -1.56 10.04 -11.31
CA CYS A 234 -2.22 10.16 -10.02
C CYS A 234 -3.70 10.50 -10.20
N ALA A 235 -4.57 9.67 -9.64
CA ALA A 235 -6.03 9.88 -9.64
C ALA A 235 -6.55 10.33 -8.26
N CYS A 236 -5.69 10.73 -7.33
CA CYS A 236 -6.08 11.22 -6.02
C CYS A 236 -6.90 12.51 -6.12
N LEU A 237 -7.91 12.63 -5.26
CA LEU A 237 -8.69 13.87 -5.14
C LEU A 237 -7.85 15.00 -4.51
N GLY A 238 -8.13 16.24 -4.90
CA GLY A 238 -7.33 17.43 -4.57
C GLY A 238 -7.36 17.89 -3.11
N ILE A 239 -8.08 17.19 -2.25
CA ILE A 239 -8.18 17.44 -0.80
C ILE A 239 -7.15 16.65 0.03
N LYS A 240 -6.06 16.23 -0.60
CA LYS A 240 -5.00 15.45 0.03
C LYS A 240 -4.04 16.35 0.81
N TYR A 241 -3.83 16.04 2.10
CA TYR A 241 -2.84 16.69 2.96
C TYR A 241 -1.86 15.65 3.51
N GLU A 242 -0.55 15.79 3.20
CA GLU A 242 0.49 14.89 3.69
C GLU A 242 0.83 15.20 5.16
N LEU A 243 0.72 14.19 6.03
CA LEU A 243 0.90 14.33 7.47
C LEU A 243 2.33 14.05 7.94
N LEU A 244 3.16 13.43 7.10
CA LEU A 244 4.50 13.00 7.49
C LEU A 244 5.59 13.74 6.73
N ASN A 245 6.67 14.00 7.44
CA ASN A 245 7.87 14.55 6.87
C ASN A 245 8.89 13.42 6.58
N ASN A 246 9.16 13.15 5.31
CA ASN A 246 10.09 12.12 4.85
C ASN A 246 11.58 12.39 5.14
N LYS A 247 11.92 13.42 5.92
CA LYS A 247 13.30 13.77 6.26
C LYS A 247 13.94 12.81 7.27
N HIS A 248 13.13 11.98 7.94
CA HIS A 248 13.64 11.02 8.93
C HIS A 248 13.87 9.63 8.30
N PRO A 249 14.97 8.94 8.68
CA PRO A 249 15.19 7.56 8.27
C PRO A 249 14.03 6.67 8.73
N CYS A 250 13.46 5.90 7.78
CA CYS A 250 12.45 4.91 8.11
C CYS A 250 13.12 3.60 8.54
N ALA A 251 12.73 3.05 9.69
CA ALA A 251 13.30 1.81 10.23
C ALA A 251 13.03 0.57 9.36
N HIS A 252 12.03 0.61 8.50
CA HIS A 252 11.77 -0.50 7.57
C HIS A 252 12.87 -0.72 6.54
N ASN A 253 13.62 0.30 6.20
CA ASN A 253 14.78 0.25 5.32
C ASN A 253 14.57 -0.46 3.97
N CYS A 254 13.37 -0.33 3.38
CA CYS A 254 13.00 -1.00 2.13
C CYS A 254 13.91 -0.58 0.97
N ALA A 255 14.43 -1.54 0.21
CA ALA A 255 15.36 -1.29 -0.89
C ALA A 255 14.73 -0.48 -2.04
N TYR A 256 13.43 -0.57 -2.21
CA TYR A 256 12.67 0.16 -3.24
C TYR A 256 12.12 1.52 -2.78
N CYS A 257 12.43 1.98 -1.57
CA CYS A 257 11.86 3.22 -1.04
C CYS A 257 12.26 4.44 -1.89
N TYR A 258 11.27 5.26 -2.26
CA TYR A 258 11.49 6.47 -3.07
C TYR A 258 12.08 7.63 -2.26
N TRP A 259 11.90 7.60 -0.96
CA TRP A 259 12.21 8.69 -0.04
C TRP A 259 13.59 8.58 0.63
N LYS A 260 14.45 7.69 0.16
CA LYS A 260 15.81 7.48 0.69
C LYS A 260 16.87 7.90 -0.30
#